data_fba15b9692fd1ba70d6749df3bb59e62
#
_entry.id   fba15b9692fd1ba70d6749df3bb59e62
#
_cell.length_a   1.000
_cell.length_b   1.000
_cell.length_c   1.000
_cell.angle_alpha   90.00
_cell.angle_beta   90.00
_cell.angle_gamma   90.00
#
_symmetry.space_group_name_H-M   'P 1'
#
loop_
_entity.id
_entity.type
_entity.pdbx_description
1 polymer ?
#
loop_
_entity_poly.entity_id
_entity_poly.type
_entity_poly.pdbx_seq_one_letter_code
_entity_poly.pdbx_strand_id
1 'polypeptide(L)'
;MLGAEVIDLSMLKGHKMLNIDSDVEGHFLTSCAGGMTVDTVIPVTWQKQQGYGAGLTVTGLEGGHSGSEIDKEHANANILMGRVLKYLSDRMELAVVSLAGGLKDNAIPRECEAEIVIPEEKKAELSDSITELEKIFKKEYAVSDPAVCIEIKENGTGEYEVLSYSSMTKVIFYLRNVPLPEGARFISAGIHPWYLTREDYP
;
A
#
# COMPACT_ATOMS: atom_id res chain seq x y z
N MET A 1 9.46 13.33 -14.08
CA MET A 1 9.48 13.17 -15.54
C MET A 1 8.81 14.36 -16.24
N LEU A 2 9.35 15.57 -16.06
CA LEU A 2 8.79 16.79 -16.69
C LEU A 2 9.21 16.97 -18.16
N GLY A 3 10.23 16.24 -18.62
CA GLY A 3 10.79 16.45 -19.97
C GLY A 3 9.85 16.11 -21.13
N ALA A 4 9.01 15.09 -20.97
CA ALA A 4 8.06 14.71 -22.02
C ALA A 4 6.83 15.64 -22.08
N GLU A 5 6.47 16.30 -20.98
CA GLU A 5 5.32 17.19 -20.89
C GLU A 5 5.61 18.59 -21.46
N VAL A 6 6.89 18.98 -21.49
CA VAL A 6 7.32 20.32 -21.96
C VAL A 6 7.93 20.31 -23.36
N ILE A 7 7.89 19.17 -24.05
CA ILE A 7 8.43 19.06 -25.41
C ILE A 7 7.59 19.88 -26.38
N ASP A 8 8.22 20.74 -27.17
CA ASP A 8 7.53 21.47 -28.23
C ASP A 8 7.26 20.54 -29.41
N LEU A 9 6.03 20.11 -29.55
CA LEU A 9 5.58 19.22 -30.63
C LEU A 9 5.37 19.96 -31.96
N SER A 10 5.42 21.30 -31.99
CA SER A 10 5.19 22.08 -33.22
C SER A 10 6.21 21.83 -34.31
N MET A 11 7.41 21.38 -33.92
CA MET A 11 8.51 21.04 -34.84
C MET A 11 8.38 19.63 -35.44
N LEU A 12 7.51 18.76 -34.89
CA LEU A 12 7.31 17.40 -35.37
C LEU A 12 6.32 17.40 -36.53
N LYS A 13 6.80 17.10 -37.74
CA LYS A 13 5.98 17.01 -38.96
C LYS A 13 5.68 15.59 -39.39
N GLY A 14 6.20 14.61 -38.66
CA GLY A 14 5.98 13.18 -38.94
C GLY A 14 4.56 12.75 -38.58
N HIS A 15 3.93 11.94 -39.44
CA HIS A 15 2.62 11.33 -39.18
C HIS A 15 2.75 9.89 -38.71
N LYS A 16 3.96 9.37 -38.57
CA LYS A 16 4.26 8.03 -38.05
C LYS A 16 5.33 8.13 -37.00
N MET A 17 5.15 7.41 -35.91
CA MET A 17 6.14 7.28 -34.84
C MET A 17 6.59 5.82 -34.77
N LEU A 18 7.90 5.61 -34.75
CA LEU A 18 8.49 4.31 -34.46
C LEU A 18 9.13 4.40 -33.08
N ASN A 19 8.55 3.71 -32.11
CA ASN A 19 9.13 3.55 -30.79
C ASN A 19 10.05 2.33 -30.79
N ILE A 20 11.34 2.54 -30.53
CA ILE A 20 12.37 1.49 -30.50
C ILE A 20 12.73 1.06 -29.06
N ASP A 21 11.93 1.44 -28.09
CA ASP A 21 12.08 1.12 -26.67
C ASP A 21 11.46 -0.26 -26.36
N SER A 22 11.96 -1.31 -27.03
CA SER A 22 11.60 -2.71 -26.79
C SER A 22 12.85 -3.50 -26.47
N ASP A 23 12.78 -4.36 -25.44
CA ASP A 23 13.85 -5.25 -25.00
C ASP A 23 13.83 -6.62 -25.66
N VAL A 24 12.80 -6.92 -26.47
CA VAL A 24 12.65 -8.20 -27.17
C VAL A 24 12.89 -8.04 -28.66
N GLU A 25 14.02 -8.56 -29.13
CA GLU A 25 14.40 -8.49 -30.54
C GLU A 25 13.38 -9.24 -31.43
N GLY A 26 13.03 -8.62 -32.56
CA GLY A 26 12.10 -9.20 -33.55
C GLY A 26 10.64 -9.10 -33.21
N HIS A 27 10.27 -8.52 -32.03
CA HIS A 27 8.89 -8.30 -31.66
C HIS A 27 8.41 -6.91 -32.02
N PHE A 28 7.29 -6.82 -32.72
CA PHE A 28 6.62 -5.56 -33.08
C PHE A 28 5.30 -5.47 -32.29
N LEU A 29 5.25 -4.54 -31.33
CA LEU A 29 4.04 -4.27 -30.57
C LEU A 29 3.20 -3.22 -31.31
N THR A 30 1.96 -3.54 -31.62
CA THR A 30 1.04 -2.65 -32.35
C THR A 30 0.08 -1.92 -31.43
N SER A 31 -0.01 -2.34 -30.17
CA SER A 31 -0.85 -1.74 -29.13
C SER A 31 -0.29 -2.04 -27.75
N CYS A 32 -0.70 -1.28 -26.76
CA CYS A 32 -0.43 -1.54 -25.34
C CYS A 32 -1.69 -1.29 -24.51
N ALA A 33 -1.71 -1.84 -23.30
CA ALA A 33 -2.75 -1.52 -22.35
C ALA A 33 -2.65 -0.05 -21.92
N GLY A 34 -3.78 0.60 -21.76
CA GLY A 34 -3.85 1.94 -21.17
C GLY A 34 -3.66 1.88 -19.65
N GLY A 35 -3.29 3.02 -19.07
CA GLY A 35 -3.22 3.20 -17.63
C GLY A 35 -4.03 4.42 -17.18
N MET A 36 -4.46 4.41 -15.94
CA MET A 36 -5.12 5.54 -15.28
C MET A 36 -4.56 5.67 -13.87
N THR A 37 -4.19 6.88 -13.49
CA THR A 37 -3.86 7.21 -12.10
C THR A 37 -5.08 7.83 -11.45
N VAL A 38 -5.41 7.36 -10.26
CA VAL A 38 -6.53 7.90 -9.46
C VAL A 38 -5.99 8.29 -8.09
N ASP A 39 -6.06 9.58 -7.78
CA ASP A 39 -5.76 10.10 -6.46
C ASP A 39 -7.04 10.11 -5.61
N THR A 40 -7.01 9.40 -4.48
CA THR A 40 -8.14 9.34 -3.54
C THR A 40 -7.78 10.04 -2.25
N VAL A 41 -8.51 11.11 -1.93
CA VAL A 41 -8.36 11.83 -0.67
C VAL A 41 -9.44 11.38 0.31
N ILE A 42 -9.03 10.83 1.45
CA ILE A 42 -9.93 10.41 2.52
C ILE A 42 -9.85 11.42 3.65
N PRO A 43 -10.87 12.25 3.90
CA PRO A 43 -10.88 13.17 5.03
C PRO A 43 -10.90 12.40 6.35
N VAL A 44 -9.96 12.74 7.23
CA VAL A 44 -9.78 12.08 8.52
C VAL A 44 -9.80 13.09 9.66
N THR A 45 -10.14 12.61 10.86
CA THR A 45 -10.07 13.35 12.10
C THR A 45 -9.17 12.64 13.10
N TRP A 46 -8.51 13.42 13.93
CA TRP A 46 -7.54 12.94 14.91
C TRP A 46 -8.05 13.11 16.33
N GLN A 47 -7.55 12.28 17.22
CA GLN A 47 -7.81 12.35 18.66
C GLN A 47 -6.58 11.89 19.45
N LYS A 48 -6.49 12.29 20.71
CA LYS A 48 -5.46 11.79 21.61
C LYS A 48 -5.93 10.50 22.29
N GLN A 49 -5.04 9.54 22.40
CA GLN A 49 -5.31 8.26 23.07
C GLN A 49 -4.09 7.80 23.86
N GLN A 50 -4.31 7.37 25.08
CA GLN A 50 -3.30 6.69 25.89
C GLN A 50 -3.30 5.19 25.57
N GLY A 51 -2.11 4.61 25.48
CA GLY A 51 -1.98 3.18 25.25
C GLY A 51 -0.55 2.75 24.93
N TYR A 52 -0.41 1.49 24.56
CA TYR A 52 0.84 0.91 24.12
C TYR A 52 0.99 1.06 22.61
N GLY A 53 2.03 1.77 22.19
CA GLY A 53 2.37 1.98 20.79
C GLY A 53 3.20 0.84 20.22
N ALA A 54 2.86 0.37 19.02
CA ALA A 54 3.61 -0.62 18.28
C ALA A 54 3.70 -0.23 16.80
N GLY A 55 4.88 -0.36 16.20
CA GLY A 55 5.09 -0.31 14.77
C GLY A 55 4.88 -1.69 14.16
N LEU A 56 4.15 -1.77 13.07
CA LEU A 56 3.95 -2.98 12.28
C LEU A 56 4.53 -2.73 10.89
N THR A 57 5.33 -3.68 10.39
CA THR A 57 5.87 -3.62 9.03
C THR A 57 5.56 -4.91 8.30
N VAL A 58 4.79 -4.82 7.22
CA VAL A 58 4.66 -5.90 6.25
C VAL A 58 5.80 -5.77 5.26
N THR A 59 6.63 -6.80 5.13
CA THR A 59 7.83 -6.80 4.29
C THR A 59 8.14 -8.20 3.74
N GLY A 60 9.28 -8.36 3.05
CA GLY A 60 9.69 -9.63 2.45
C GLY A 60 8.96 -9.96 1.15
N LEU A 61 8.30 -8.99 0.52
CA LEU A 61 7.62 -9.17 -0.76
C LEU A 61 8.56 -8.89 -1.94
N GLU A 62 8.39 -9.64 -3.02
CA GLU A 62 9.17 -9.49 -4.25
C GLU A 62 8.86 -8.16 -4.96
N GLY A 63 7.59 -7.77 -4.97
CA GLY A 63 7.13 -6.59 -5.69
C GLY A 63 7.25 -6.78 -7.21
N GLY A 64 7.54 -5.69 -7.93
CA GLY A 64 7.75 -5.75 -9.37
C GLY A 64 7.17 -4.56 -10.11
N HIS A 65 7.46 -4.51 -11.40
CA HIS A 65 6.88 -3.50 -12.29
C HIS A 65 5.42 -3.82 -12.59
N SER A 66 4.56 -2.85 -12.44
CA SER A 66 3.12 -3.00 -12.57
C SER A 66 2.61 -3.47 -13.96
N GLY A 67 3.41 -3.29 -14.99
CA GLY A 67 3.08 -3.73 -16.35
C GLY A 67 3.67 -5.10 -16.68
N SER A 68 5.00 -5.25 -16.55
CA SER A 68 5.70 -6.45 -17.01
C SER A 68 5.64 -7.64 -16.05
N GLU A 69 5.26 -7.43 -14.78
CA GLU A 69 5.27 -8.48 -13.76
C GLU A 69 3.90 -8.70 -13.09
N ILE A 70 2.85 -8.08 -13.63
CA ILE A 70 1.49 -8.21 -13.11
C ILE A 70 0.95 -9.64 -13.13
N ASP A 71 1.40 -10.44 -14.07
CA ASP A 71 1.03 -11.85 -14.25
C ASP A 71 1.62 -12.77 -13.19
N LYS A 72 2.66 -12.32 -12.47
CA LYS A 72 3.32 -13.09 -11.42
C LYS A 72 2.53 -13.15 -10.11
N GLU A 73 1.46 -12.38 -9.99
CA GLU A 73 0.54 -12.37 -8.83
C GLU A 73 1.22 -12.05 -7.48
N HIS A 74 2.26 -11.21 -7.52
CA HIS A 74 2.94 -10.75 -6.30
C HIS A 74 1.99 -10.03 -5.35
N ALA A 75 2.21 -10.25 -4.06
CA ALA A 75 1.44 -9.60 -3.01
C ALA A 75 1.68 -8.09 -2.98
N ASN A 76 0.64 -7.35 -2.60
CA ASN A 76 0.69 -5.91 -2.38
C ASN A 76 0.71 -5.64 -0.88
N ALA A 77 1.80 -5.06 -0.37
CA ALA A 77 1.99 -4.81 1.06
C ALA A 77 0.90 -3.93 1.68
N ASN A 78 0.36 -2.96 0.93
CA ASN A 78 -0.71 -2.08 1.43
C ASN A 78 -2.01 -2.86 1.64
N ILE A 79 -2.34 -3.78 0.73
CA ILE A 79 -3.51 -4.66 0.88
C ILE A 79 -3.32 -5.60 2.07
N LEU A 80 -2.12 -6.18 2.23
CA LEU A 80 -1.81 -7.04 3.36
C LEU A 80 -1.89 -6.28 4.68
N MET A 81 -1.36 -5.06 4.75
CA MET A 81 -1.51 -4.19 5.94
C MET A 81 -2.98 -3.88 6.24
N GLY A 82 -3.79 -3.61 5.23
CA GLY A 82 -5.25 -3.44 5.41
C GLY A 82 -5.91 -4.69 6.01
N ARG A 83 -5.45 -5.89 5.65
CA ARG A 83 -5.91 -7.16 6.25
C ARG A 83 -5.44 -7.32 7.69
N VAL A 84 -4.18 -6.95 7.98
CA VAL A 84 -3.61 -6.96 9.34
C VAL A 84 -4.41 -6.05 10.25
N LEU A 85 -4.60 -4.79 9.86
CA LEU A 85 -5.33 -3.81 10.66
C LEU A 85 -6.78 -4.23 10.91
N LYS A 86 -7.45 -4.79 9.90
CA LYS A 86 -8.82 -5.32 10.06
C LYS A 86 -8.86 -6.50 11.02
N TYR A 87 -7.94 -7.45 10.86
CA TYR A 87 -7.88 -8.63 11.71
C TYR A 87 -7.69 -8.27 13.19
N LEU A 88 -6.80 -7.30 13.46
CA LEU A 88 -6.54 -6.81 14.80
C LEU A 88 -7.74 -6.04 15.36
N SER A 89 -8.34 -5.13 14.55
CA SER A 89 -9.48 -4.32 14.99
C SER A 89 -10.75 -5.14 15.30
N ASP A 90 -10.85 -6.37 14.81
CA ASP A 90 -11.95 -7.30 15.14
C ASP A 90 -11.73 -8.04 16.47
N ARG A 91 -10.51 -8.00 17.02
CA ARG A 91 -10.11 -8.76 18.20
C ARG A 91 -9.79 -7.89 19.40
N MET A 92 -9.32 -6.68 19.14
CA MET A 92 -8.91 -5.76 20.21
C MET A 92 -9.24 -4.32 19.86
N GLU A 93 -9.32 -3.48 20.87
CA GLU A 93 -9.35 -2.04 20.67
C GLU A 93 -8.05 -1.61 20.01
N LEU A 94 -8.17 -0.95 18.86
CA LEU A 94 -7.06 -0.54 18.01
C LEU A 94 -7.25 0.91 17.57
N ALA A 95 -6.18 1.68 17.57
CA ALA A 95 -6.11 2.99 16.91
C ALA A 95 -4.87 3.06 16.02
N VAL A 96 -4.94 3.82 14.93
CA VAL A 96 -3.83 4.01 13.97
C VAL A 96 -3.25 5.40 14.16
N VAL A 97 -1.92 5.45 14.34
CA VAL A 97 -1.12 6.69 14.43
C VAL A 97 -0.66 7.12 13.05
N SER A 98 -0.10 6.18 12.30
CA SER A 98 0.42 6.45 10.95
C SER A 98 0.29 5.22 10.06
N LEU A 99 0.31 5.46 8.76
CA LEU A 99 0.28 4.42 7.74
C LEU A 99 1.03 4.91 6.51
N ALA A 100 1.98 4.13 6.03
CA ALA A 100 2.76 4.46 4.84
C ALA A 100 3.15 3.20 4.07
N GLY A 101 3.12 3.26 2.74
CA GLY A 101 3.54 2.14 1.90
C GLY A 101 3.48 2.48 0.41
N GLY A 102 4.31 1.78 -0.36
CA GLY A 102 4.48 2.04 -1.79
C GLY A 102 5.43 3.21 -2.07
N LEU A 103 6.34 3.01 -3.01
CA LEU A 103 7.38 3.99 -3.36
C LEU A 103 7.15 4.67 -4.70
N LYS A 104 6.45 4.01 -5.62
CA LYS A 104 6.23 4.48 -6.99
C LYS A 104 4.84 4.05 -7.48
N ASP A 105 4.29 4.86 -8.36
CA ASP A 105 3.00 4.64 -9.01
C ASP A 105 2.98 3.46 -9.99
N ASN A 106 4.14 3.01 -10.45
CA ASN A 106 4.31 1.91 -11.38
C ASN A 106 5.00 0.67 -10.77
N ALA A 107 5.00 0.55 -9.45
CA ALA A 107 5.62 -0.59 -8.76
C ALA A 107 4.65 -1.20 -7.74
N ILE A 108 4.58 -2.53 -7.69
CA ILE A 108 3.82 -3.27 -6.68
C ILE A 108 4.48 -3.00 -5.31
N PRO A 109 3.74 -2.48 -4.31
CA PRO A 109 4.29 -2.19 -3.00
C PRO A 109 4.89 -3.42 -2.32
N ARG A 110 6.18 -3.34 -1.99
CA ARG A 110 6.95 -4.40 -1.33
C ARG A 110 6.89 -4.33 0.19
N GLU A 111 6.63 -3.12 0.70
CA GLU A 111 6.64 -2.81 2.12
C GLU A 111 5.50 -1.86 2.45
N CYS A 112 4.94 -2.04 3.65
CA CYS A 112 3.96 -1.14 4.24
C CYS A 112 4.15 -1.08 5.75
N GLU A 113 4.21 0.12 6.29
CA GLU A 113 4.37 0.39 7.71
C GLU A 113 3.10 0.99 8.29
N ALA A 114 2.75 0.59 9.49
CA ALA A 114 1.71 1.20 10.29
C ALA A 114 2.17 1.36 11.74
N GLU A 115 1.91 2.50 12.34
CA GLU A 115 2.03 2.66 13.78
C GLU A 115 0.64 2.59 14.41
N ILE A 116 0.49 1.76 15.44
CA ILE A 116 -0.79 1.51 16.11
C ILE A 116 -0.69 1.72 17.61
N VAL A 117 -1.83 1.97 18.23
CA VAL A 117 -1.99 2.01 19.70
C VAL A 117 -3.04 0.99 20.11
N ILE A 118 -2.71 0.21 21.13
CA ILE A 118 -3.60 -0.81 21.73
C ILE A 118 -3.58 -0.68 23.25
N PRO A 119 -4.53 -1.28 23.98
CA PRO A 119 -4.44 -1.47 25.43
C PRO A 119 -3.18 -2.27 25.78
N GLU A 120 -2.45 -1.87 26.84
CA GLU A 120 -1.18 -2.48 27.19
C GLU A 120 -1.30 -3.98 27.54
N GLU A 121 -2.41 -4.38 28.14
CA GLU A 121 -2.74 -5.77 28.46
C GLU A 121 -2.94 -6.65 27.21
N LYS A 122 -3.06 -6.06 26.02
CA LYS A 122 -3.25 -6.75 24.74
C LYS A 122 -1.95 -7.04 23.98
N LYS A 123 -0.77 -6.73 24.55
CA LYS A 123 0.53 -6.98 23.91
C LYS A 123 0.74 -8.44 23.51
N ALA A 124 0.44 -9.38 24.38
CA ALA A 124 0.57 -10.81 24.09
C ALA A 124 -0.37 -11.23 22.95
N GLU A 125 -1.64 -10.79 23.01
CA GLU A 125 -2.63 -11.07 21.97
C GLU A 125 -2.25 -10.47 20.62
N LEU A 126 -1.60 -9.28 20.60
CA LEU A 126 -1.04 -8.69 19.38
C LEU A 126 0.02 -9.62 18.76
N SER A 127 0.99 -10.07 19.55
CA SER A 127 2.07 -10.95 19.08
C SER A 127 1.53 -12.28 18.54
N ASP A 128 0.59 -12.89 19.24
CA ASP A 128 -0.06 -14.14 18.81
C ASP A 128 -0.84 -13.94 17.51
N SER A 129 -1.60 -12.83 17.40
CA SER A 129 -2.37 -12.46 16.21
C SER A 129 -1.49 -12.25 15.00
N ILE A 130 -0.35 -11.56 15.15
CA ILE A 130 0.61 -11.34 14.06
C ILE A 130 1.24 -12.67 13.62
N THR A 131 1.62 -13.52 14.58
CA THR A 131 2.17 -14.84 14.28
C THR A 131 1.18 -15.72 13.50
N GLU A 132 -0.10 -15.66 13.83
CA GLU A 132 -1.16 -16.38 13.12
C GLU A 132 -1.33 -15.84 11.68
N LEU A 133 -1.41 -14.51 11.53
CA LEU A 133 -1.54 -13.88 10.22
C LEU A 133 -0.34 -14.16 9.31
N GLU A 134 0.87 -14.11 9.85
CA GLU A 134 2.06 -14.40 9.07
C GLU A 134 2.05 -15.83 8.52
N LYS A 135 1.60 -16.81 9.32
CA LYS A 135 1.41 -18.19 8.83
C LYS A 135 0.40 -18.28 7.70
N ILE A 136 -0.69 -17.50 7.78
CA ILE A 136 -1.71 -17.43 6.73
C ILE A 136 -1.10 -16.84 5.46
N PHE A 137 -0.40 -15.70 5.57
CA PHE A 137 0.22 -15.05 4.42
C PHE A 137 1.30 -15.92 3.76
N LYS A 138 2.17 -16.55 4.55
CA LYS A 138 3.16 -17.51 4.04
C LYS A 138 2.55 -18.67 3.29
N LYS A 139 1.36 -19.11 3.68
CA LYS A 139 0.64 -20.17 2.96
C LYS A 139 0.00 -19.66 1.67
N GLU A 140 -0.63 -18.47 1.71
CA GLU A 140 -1.30 -17.87 0.56
C GLU A 140 -0.31 -17.49 -0.54
N TYR A 141 0.84 -16.95 -0.15
CA TYR A 141 1.87 -16.44 -1.06
C TYR A 141 3.12 -17.32 -1.13
N ALA A 142 2.96 -18.61 -0.86
CA ALA A 142 4.09 -19.57 -0.80
C ALA A 142 4.90 -19.64 -2.11
N VAL A 143 4.30 -19.29 -3.25
CA VAL A 143 4.94 -19.34 -4.58
C VAL A 143 5.42 -17.96 -5.01
N SER A 144 4.59 -16.93 -4.86
CA SER A 144 4.90 -15.58 -5.38
C SER A 144 5.78 -14.76 -4.43
N ASP A 145 5.58 -14.90 -3.10
CA ASP A 145 6.26 -14.10 -2.09
C ASP A 145 6.60 -14.94 -0.83
N PRO A 146 7.44 -15.98 -0.96
CA PRO A 146 7.69 -16.95 0.13
C PRO A 146 8.38 -16.34 1.36
N ALA A 147 9.02 -15.16 1.21
CA ALA A 147 9.70 -14.45 2.29
C ALA A 147 8.80 -13.47 3.06
N VAL A 148 7.49 -13.41 2.73
CA VAL A 148 6.55 -12.50 3.41
C VAL A 148 6.61 -12.64 4.92
N CYS A 149 6.75 -11.51 5.63
CA CYS A 149 6.75 -11.46 7.08
C CYS A 149 6.09 -10.19 7.60
N ILE A 150 5.74 -10.23 8.89
CA ILE A 150 5.16 -9.09 9.60
C ILE A 150 6.03 -8.81 10.83
N GLU A 151 6.75 -7.73 10.81
CA GLU A 151 7.60 -7.30 11.92
C GLU A 151 6.83 -6.45 12.91
N ILE A 152 7.14 -6.61 14.20
CA ILE A 152 6.61 -5.77 15.30
C ILE A 152 7.78 -5.02 15.93
N LYS A 153 7.64 -3.70 16.07
CA LYS A 153 8.55 -2.84 16.80
C LYS A 153 7.81 -2.23 17.98
N GLU A 154 8.35 -2.36 19.19
CA GLU A 154 7.80 -1.75 20.38
C GLU A 154 8.12 -0.25 20.45
N ASN A 155 7.11 0.60 20.61
CA ASN A 155 7.27 2.05 20.74
C ASN A 155 7.01 2.53 22.19
N GLY A 156 6.51 1.62 23.07
CA GLY A 156 6.26 1.89 24.48
C GLY A 156 4.88 2.46 24.78
N THR A 157 4.61 2.68 26.07
CA THR A 157 3.33 3.24 26.53
C THR A 157 3.39 4.74 26.64
N GLY A 158 2.40 5.45 26.11
CA GLY A 158 2.35 6.90 26.06
C GLY A 158 1.04 7.47 25.54
N GLU A 159 0.99 8.79 25.40
CA GLU A 159 -0.08 9.49 24.71
C GLU A 159 0.28 9.66 23.23
N TYR A 160 -0.59 9.22 22.35
CA TYR A 160 -0.42 9.27 20.91
C TYR A 160 -1.55 10.07 20.26
N GLU A 161 -1.24 10.76 19.16
CA GLU A 161 -2.25 11.32 18.28
C GLU A 161 -2.64 10.25 17.26
N VAL A 162 -3.90 9.81 17.29
CA VAL A 162 -4.40 8.68 16.51
C VAL A 162 -5.59 9.10 15.65
N LEU A 163 -5.84 8.35 14.58
CA LEU A 163 -7.08 8.49 13.83
C LEU A 163 -8.29 8.22 14.72
N SER A 164 -9.34 9.04 14.60
CA SER A 164 -10.62 8.70 15.23
C SER A 164 -11.12 7.34 14.72
N TYR A 165 -11.92 6.65 15.51
CA TYR A 165 -12.45 5.34 15.14
C TYR A 165 -13.13 5.32 13.78
N SER A 166 -13.94 6.35 13.47
CA SER A 166 -14.63 6.46 12.18
C SER A 166 -13.65 6.66 11.02
N SER A 167 -12.59 7.45 11.22
CA SER A 167 -11.55 7.68 10.22
C SER A 167 -10.73 6.43 9.98
N MET A 168 -10.30 5.74 11.03
CA MET A 168 -9.58 4.48 10.95
C MET A 168 -10.40 3.42 10.19
N THR A 169 -11.69 3.29 10.50
CA THR A 169 -12.57 2.33 9.82
C THR A 169 -12.67 2.62 8.32
N LYS A 170 -12.78 3.90 7.92
CA LYS A 170 -12.78 4.30 6.50
C LYS A 170 -11.47 3.92 5.80
N VAL A 171 -10.32 4.20 6.43
CA VAL A 171 -9.00 3.88 5.88
C VAL A 171 -8.85 2.37 5.71
N ILE A 172 -9.14 1.59 6.73
CA ILE A 172 -9.08 0.12 6.67
C ILE A 172 -10.02 -0.42 5.59
N PHE A 173 -11.25 0.11 5.51
CA PHE A 173 -12.22 -0.28 4.48
C PHE A 173 -11.66 0.01 3.08
N TYR A 174 -11.12 1.20 2.87
CA TYR A 174 -10.52 1.59 1.58
C TYR A 174 -9.40 0.64 1.18
N LEU A 175 -8.42 0.40 2.06
CA LEU A 175 -7.30 -0.50 1.79
C LEU A 175 -7.72 -1.91 1.35
N ARG A 176 -8.84 -2.40 1.89
CA ARG A 176 -9.34 -3.75 1.61
C ARG A 176 -10.26 -3.84 0.40
N ASN A 177 -10.89 -2.73 0.04
CA ASN A 177 -12.01 -2.72 -0.91
C ASN A 177 -11.84 -1.71 -2.02
N VAL A 178 -10.61 -1.22 -2.27
CA VAL A 178 -10.39 -0.33 -3.41
C VAL A 178 -10.97 -0.99 -4.65
N PRO A 179 -12.00 -0.38 -5.28
CA PRO A 179 -12.65 -0.99 -6.42
C PRO A 179 -11.67 -1.11 -7.58
N LEU A 180 -11.49 -2.33 -8.04
CA LEU A 180 -10.80 -2.59 -9.29
C LEU A 180 -11.89 -2.70 -10.36
N PRO A 181 -11.83 -1.92 -11.45
CA PRO A 181 -12.68 -2.19 -12.61
C PRO A 181 -12.52 -3.64 -13.06
N GLU A 182 -13.58 -4.26 -13.57
CA GLU A 182 -13.50 -5.61 -14.14
C GLU A 182 -12.34 -5.68 -15.14
N GLY A 183 -11.41 -6.61 -14.92
CA GLY A 183 -10.23 -6.80 -15.75
C GLY A 183 -9.04 -5.90 -15.41
N ALA A 184 -9.15 -4.99 -14.43
CA ALA A 184 -8.02 -4.23 -13.91
C ALA A 184 -7.46 -4.91 -12.67
N ARG A 185 -6.14 -5.00 -12.56
CA ARG A 185 -5.47 -5.38 -11.32
C ARG A 185 -4.97 -4.11 -10.62
N PHE A 186 -5.25 -4.01 -9.32
CA PHE A 186 -4.73 -2.90 -8.51
C PHE A 186 -3.24 -3.13 -8.28
N ILE A 187 -2.45 -2.29 -8.88
CA ILE A 187 -1.04 -2.58 -9.03
C ILE A 187 -0.20 -1.77 -8.08
N SER A 188 -0.60 -0.56 -7.77
CA SER A 188 0.14 0.28 -6.86
C SER A 188 -0.77 1.27 -6.15
N ALA A 189 -0.58 1.43 -4.85
CA ALA A 189 -1.05 2.57 -4.10
C ALA A 189 0.10 3.03 -3.22
N GLY A 190 0.61 4.19 -3.52
CA GLY A 190 1.39 4.91 -2.54
C GLY A 190 0.44 5.44 -1.48
N ILE A 191 0.64 5.05 -0.23
CA ILE A 191 0.04 5.72 0.90
C ILE A 191 1.13 6.65 1.43
N HIS A 192 1.06 7.91 1.04
CA HIS A 192 2.00 8.89 1.56
C HIS A 192 1.51 9.40 2.90
N PRO A 193 2.37 9.47 3.93
CA PRO A 193 2.04 10.05 5.22
C PRO A 193 1.49 11.48 5.11
N TRP A 194 1.90 12.21 4.08
CA TRP A 194 1.44 13.56 3.75
C TRP A 194 -0.05 13.67 3.42
N TYR A 195 -0.69 12.58 2.95
CA TYR A 195 -2.12 12.55 2.65
C TYR A 195 -2.99 12.21 3.86
N LEU A 196 -2.39 11.80 4.96
CA LEU A 196 -3.07 11.61 6.24
C LEU A 196 -2.94 12.83 7.16
N THR A 197 -2.11 13.81 6.81
CA THR A 197 -1.83 14.97 7.65
C THR A 197 -2.38 16.26 7.06
N ARG A 198 -3.41 16.78 7.72
CA ARG A 198 -3.86 18.19 7.77
C ARG A 198 -4.56 18.82 6.56
N GLU A 199 -5.42 19.76 6.93
CA GLU A 199 -6.28 20.70 6.22
C GLU A 199 -5.61 21.58 5.14
N ASP A 200 -4.34 21.35 4.77
CA ASP A 200 -3.56 22.21 3.88
C ASP A 200 -3.33 21.58 2.49
N TYR A 201 -4.31 20.86 1.99
CA TYR A 201 -4.28 20.51 0.56
C TYR A 201 -4.91 21.66 -0.23
N PRO A 202 -4.17 22.31 -1.19
CA PRO A 202 -4.66 23.41 -1.99
C PRO A 202 -5.82 23.04 -2.90
#